data_b7b3c53c36f4d3c22291ffa5f375b897
#
_entry.id   b7b3c53c36f4d3c22291ffa5f375b897
#
_cell.length_a   1.000
_cell.length_b   1.000
_cell.length_c   1.000
_cell.angle_alpha   90.00
_cell.angle_beta   90.00
_cell.angle_gamma   90.00
#
_symmetry.space_group_name_H-M   'P 1'
#
loop_
_entity.id
_entity.type
_entity.pdbx_description
1 polymer ?
#
loop_
_entity_poly.entity_id
_entity_poly.type
_entity_poly.pdbx_seq_one_letter_code
_entity_poly.pdbx_strand_id
1 'polypeptide(L)'
;LDGGHRAVGAGRCHSPASGGGAEEEGMAPPICWSVEVRGLSQSSSFIICSLQGIVKDMKSLTPHLLLCSFFTSIAPALGEGFRNKRVAFIPTAAAHEEYTAYVDSARSSWKELGSNITDVDIARMPLRTATEALEQAEIIYLSGGNSFYLLDCLRSTEIDQIIRGRLAEGAILVGESAGAIVCSPNIAYIQPMDRVPDNYSQADYTGLNLVDFFPVPHYLAPPFVKSSKEVVAQHASLPLELMNNAEAVIVEGPQRTKISSEHQ
;
A
#
# COMPACT_ATOMS: atom_id res chain seq x y z
N LEU A 1 54.84 -20.21 -21.33
CA LEU A 1 55.73 -19.92 -20.20
C LEU A 1 54.84 -19.61 -19.00
N ASP A 2 54.53 -20.63 -18.24
CA ASP A 2 55.12 -21.05 -16.95
C ASP A 2 54.83 -20.03 -15.85
N GLY A 3 54.24 -20.34 -14.80
CA GLY A 3 54.13 -21.36 -13.79
C GLY A 3 53.49 -20.69 -12.60
N GLY A 4 52.85 -21.23 -11.65
CA GLY A 4 52.92 -22.48 -10.96
C GLY A 4 52.18 -22.33 -9.65
N HIS A 5 51.43 -23.31 -9.36
CA HIS A 5 51.04 -23.93 -8.08
C HIS A 5 51.27 -23.24 -6.73
N ARG A 6 50.21 -23.22 -5.85
CA ARG A 6 50.14 -24.19 -4.73
C ARG A 6 48.81 -24.09 -3.95
N ALA A 7 48.19 -25.25 -3.86
CA ALA A 7 47.19 -25.58 -2.83
C ALA A 7 47.92 -26.08 -1.56
N VAL A 8 47.27 -25.98 -0.38
CA VAL A 8 47.39 -26.80 0.87
C VAL A 8 46.46 -26.06 1.88
N GLY A 9 45.58 -26.66 2.66
CA GLY A 9 45.33 -28.01 3.04
C GLY A 9 44.15 -28.04 4.00
N ALA A 10 43.46 -29.14 4.01
CA ALA A 10 42.31 -29.46 4.87
C ALA A 10 42.75 -29.68 6.32
N GLY A 11 41.89 -29.28 7.26
CA GLY A 11 41.97 -29.64 8.67
C GLY A 11 40.62 -30.11 9.18
N ARG A 12 40.44 -31.45 9.27
CA ARG A 12 39.38 -32.11 10.06
C ARG A 12 39.87 -32.24 11.49
N CYS A 13 38.99 -32.05 12.46
CA CYS A 13 38.98 -32.77 13.76
C CYS A 13 37.58 -32.66 14.37
N HIS A 14 36.79 -33.70 14.36
CA HIS A 14 36.48 -34.67 15.46
C HIS A 14 35.54 -34.14 16.52
N SER A 15 34.30 -34.68 16.50
CA SER A 15 33.41 -34.80 17.66
C SER A 15 33.96 -35.76 18.69
N PRO A 16 33.51 -35.63 19.94
CA PRO A 16 32.84 -36.80 20.53
C PRO A 16 31.49 -36.49 21.19
N ALA A 17 30.72 -37.55 21.29
CA ALA A 17 29.38 -37.68 21.77
C ALA A 17 29.25 -37.71 23.29
N SER A 18 27.99 -37.55 23.68
CA SER A 18 27.25 -38.16 24.78
C SER A 18 26.96 -37.30 26.04
N GLY A 19 25.66 -37.30 26.38
CA GLY A 19 25.22 -37.21 27.79
C GLY A 19 24.13 -36.19 28.08
N GLY A 20 22.90 -36.58 28.01
CA GLY A 20 21.71 -36.45 28.80
C GLY A 20 21.50 -35.23 29.72
N GLY A 21 20.28 -34.74 29.72
CA GLY A 21 19.76 -33.88 30.76
C GLY A 21 18.72 -32.91 30.24
N ALA A 22 17.45 -33.24 30.39
CA ALA A 22 16.34 -32.32 30.20
C ALA A 22 16.35 -31.32 31.38
N GLU A 23 16.36 -30.03 31.05
CA GLU A 23 15.92 -28.99 31.99
C GLU A 23 15.11 -27.97 31.18
N GLU A 24 13.86 -27.80 31.60
CA GLU A 24 12.94 -26.77 31.18
C GLU A 24 13.50 -25.41 31.61
N GLU A 25 13.93 -24.56 30.69
CA GLU A 25 14.17 -23.17 30.99
C GLU A 25 12.93 -22.33 30.63
N GLY A 26 12.35 -21.81 31.69
CA GLY A 26 11.18 -20.97 31.69
C GLY A 26 11.38 -19.66 30.93
N MET A 27 10.36 -19.32 30.20
CA MET A 27 10.18 -18.04 29.53
C MET A 27 10.15 -16.91 30.55
N ALA A 28 11.14 -16.03 30.53
CA ALA A 28 11.18 -14.84 31.37
C ALA A 28 10.01 -13.90 31.03
N PRO A 29 9.32 -13.33 32.05
CA PRO A 29 8.25 -12.37 31.79
C PRO A 29 8.81 -11.03 31.28
N PRO A 30 8.01 -10.25 30.54
CA PRO A 30 8.43 -8.95 30.03
C PRO A 30 8.74 -8.00 31.19
N ILE A 31 9.89 -7.33 31.12
CA ILE A 31 10.35 -6.35 32.10
C ILE A 31 9.41 -5.14 32.05
N CYS A 32 8.56 -5.02 33.04
CA CYS A 32 7.73 -3.85 33.26
C CYS A 32 8.59 -2.80 33.99
N TRP A 33 8.98 -1.72 33.31
CA TRP A 33 9.63 -0.57 33.93
C TRP A 33 8.58 0.26 34.66
N SER A 34 8.41 0.06 35.94
CA SER A 34 7.68 0.99 36.80
C SER A 34 8.66 2.06 37.30
N VAL A 35 8.53 3.27 36.75
CA VAL A 35 9.22 4.46 37.26
C VAL A 35 8.42 5.00 38.45
N GLU A 36 8.84 4.74 39.66
CA GLU A 36 8.33 5.40 40.87
C GLU A 36 8.88 6.81 40.96
N VAL A 37 8.09 7.82 40.58
CA VAL A 37 8.42 9.22 40.81
C VAL A 37 7.83 9.62 42.16
N ARG A 38 8.65 9.62 43.20
CA ARG A 38 8.31 10.23 44.51
C ARG A 38 8.62 11.73 44.43
N GLY A 39 7.61 12.55 44.65
CA GLY A 39 7.66 13.93 45.08
C GLY A 39 7.83 15.00 44.00
N LEU A 40 6.73 15.42 43.40
CA LEU A 40 6.60 16.76 42.84
C LEU A 40 5.16 17.26 43.05
N SER A 41 5.05 18.38 43.80
CA SER A 41 3.82 19.11 44.06
C SER A 41 3.34 19.86 42.80
N GLN A 42 2.03 19.88 42.56
CA GLN A 42 1.22 20.83 41.77
C GLN A 42 1.54 21.12 40.26
N SER A 43 2.59 20.58 39.64
CA SER A 43 2.84 20.73 38.20
C SER A 43 2.45 19.53 37.35
N SER A 44 1.97 18.44 37.95
CA SER A 44 1.65 17.19 37.28
C SER A 44 0.42 17.28 36.34
N SER A 45 -0.49 18.23 36.58
CA SER A 45 -1.72 18.39 35.76
C SER A 45 -1.43 18.98 34.37
N PHE A 46 -0.41 19.82 34.23
CA PHE A 46 -0.04 20.43 32.96
C PHE A 46 0.69 19.42 32.04
N ILE A 47 1.53 18.56 32.62
CA ILE A 47 2.27 17.54 31.83
C ILE A 47 1.33 16.42 31.36
N ILE A 48 0.36 16.04 32.15
CA ILE A 48 -0.65 15.03 31.77
C ILE A 48 -1.57 15.58 30.65
N CYS A 49 -1.92 16.88 30.71
CA CYS A 49 -2.73 17.50 29.67
C CYS A 49 -1.98 17.63 28.34
N SER A 50 -0.66 17.91 28.35
CA SER A 50 0.15 17.96 27.13
C SER A 50 0.40 16.56 26.54
N LEU A 51 0.56 15.52 27.35
CA LEU A 51 0.68 14.14 26.88
C LEU A 51 -0.67 13.60 26.33
N GLN A 52 -1.80 13.99 26.91
CA GLN A 52 -3.11 13.67 26.36
C GLN A 52 -3.40 14.39 25.04
N GLY A 53 -2.90 15.62 24.85
CA GLY A 53 -2.92 16.34 23.58
C GLY A 53 -2.06 15.64 22.51
N ILE A 54 -0.85 15.26 22.84
CA ILE A 54 0.07 14.52 21.94
C ILE A 54 -0.48 13.14 21.57
N VAL A 55 -1.08 12.42 22.52
CA VAL A 55 -1.71 11.11 22.27
C VAL A 55 -3.00 11.26 21.45
N LYS A 56 -3.71 12.39 21.55
CA LYS A 56 -4.89 12.67 20.76
C LYS A 56 -4.51 13.01 19.30
N ASP A 57 -3.40 13.74 19.11
CA ASP A 57 -2.85 14.01 17.77
C ASP A 57 -2.26 12.74 17.12
N MET A 58 -1.65 11.83 17.89
CA MET A 58 -1.17 10.55 17.37
C MET A 58 -2.29 9.58 16.97
N LYS A 59 -3.51 9.70 17.49
CA LYS A 59 -4.68 8.93 17.04
C LYS A 59 -5.25 9.39 15.70
N SER A 60 -4.84 10.55 15.19
CA SER A 60 -5.25 11.13 13.91
C SER A 60 -4.37 10.70 12.72
N LEU A 61 -3.29 9.96 12.96
CA LEU A 61 -2.31 9.54 11.94
C LEU A 61 -2.58 8.15 11.35
N THR A 62 -3.83 7.72 11.30
CA THR A 62 -4.18 6.45 10.65
C THR A 62 -4.33 6.68 9.16
N PRO A 63 -3.67 5.87 8.31
CA PRO A 63 -3.82 6.00 6.87
C PRO A 63 -5.29 5.84 6.49
N HIS A 64 -5.78 6.76 5.67
CA HIS A 64 -7.12 6.72 5.13
C HIS A 64 -7.00 6.33 3.65
N LEU A 65 -7.50 5.14 3.30
CA LEU A 65 -7.47 4.64 1.95
C LEU A 65 -8.87 4.31 1.45
N LEU A 66 -9.10 4.58 0.17
CA LEU A 66 -10.24 4.06 -0.59
C LEU A 66 -9.69 3.19 -1.72
N LEU A 67 -9.90 1.88 -1.66
CA LEU A 67 -9.49 0.95 -2.68
C LEU A 67 -10.72 0.46 -3.45
N CYS A 68 -10.76 0.64 -4.77
CA CYS A 68 -11.92 0.30 -5.58
C CYS A 68 -11.52 -0.44 -6.87
N SER A 69 -12.49 -1.10 -7.47
CA SER A 69 -12.32 -1.71 -8.79
C SER A 69 -12.44 -0.67 -9.89
N PHE A 70 -13.52 0.11 -9.88
CA PHE A 70 -13.82 1.09 -10.90
C PHE A 70 -14.32 2.39 -10.25
N PHE A 71 -13.48 3.41 -10.24
CA PHE A 71 -13.71 4.64 -9.50
C PHE A 71 -14.98 5.38 -9.94
N THR A 72 -15.24 5.42 -11.25
CA THR A 72 -16.41 6.11 -11.81
C THR A 72 -17.73 5.58 -11.23
N SER A 73 -17.83 4.28 -10.94
CA SER A 73 -19.01 3.69 -10.31
C SER A 73 -19.15 4.08 -8.84
N ILE A 74 -18.04 4.29 -8.14
CA ILE A 74 -18.03 4.58 -6.70
C ILE A 74 -18.14 6.08 -6.40
N ALA A 75 -17.61 6.93 -7.27
CA ALA A 75 -17.52 8.37 -7.06
C ALA A 75 -18.86 9.04 -6.64
N PRO A 76 -20.02 8.71 -7.22
CA PRO A 76 -21.29 9.31 -6.81
C PRO A 76 -21.67 9.03 -5.34
N ALA A 77 -21.22 7.89 -4.80
CA ALA A 77 -21.51 7.46 -3.42
C ALA A 77 -20.55 8.06 -2.38
N LEU A 78 -19.50 8.77 -2.81
CA LEU A 78 -18.50 9.32 -1.89
C LEU A 78 -19.02 10.54 -1.14
N GLY A 79 -18.78 10.56 0.18
CA GLY A 79 -19.17 11.65 1.07
C GLY A 79 -18.30 12.91 0.92
N GLU A 80 -18.61 13.91 1.74
CA GLU A 80 -17.97 15.25 1.74
C GLU A 80 -16.45 15.19 1.90
N GLY A 81 -15.91 14.15 2.55
CA GLY A 81 -14.45 13.96 2.70
C GLY A 81 -13.70 13.87 1.39
N PHE A 82 -14.36 13.53 0.30
CA PHE A 82 -13.79 13.38 -1.04
C PHE A 82 -14.13 14.54 -2.00
N ARG A 83 -14.98 15.50 -1.59
CA ARG A 83 -15.44 16.61 -2.43
C ARG A 83 -14.54 17.83 -2.29
N ASN A 84 -14.43 18.60 -3.38
CA ASN A 84 -13.71 19.88 -3.44
C ASN A 84 -12.24 19.77 -2.99
N LYS A 85 -11.57 18.64 -3.29
CA LYS A 85 -10.19 18.35 -2.88
C LYS A 85 -9.17 18.67 -3.96
N ARG A 86 -7.93 18.94 -3.54
CA ARG A 86 -6.77 18.93 -4.42
C ARG A 86 -6.32 17.49 -4.61
N VAL A 87 -6.38 17.01 -5.84
CA VAL A 87 -6.07 15.63 -6.21
C VAL A 87 -4.80 15.58 -7.04
N ALA A 88 -3.75 14.90 -6.56
CA ALA A 88 -2.65 14.45 -7.38
C ALA A 88 -3.08 13.18 -8.11
N PHE A 89 -3.34 13.29 -9.40
CA PHE A 89 -3.85 12.23 -10.25
C PHE A 89 -2.68 11.53 -10.95
N ILE A 90 -2.41 10.28 -10.59
CA ILE A 90 -1.30 9.49 -11.12
C ILE A 90 -1.83 8.48 -12.16
N PRO A 91 -1.81 8.78 -13.48
CA PRO A 91 -2.31 7.91 -14.53
C PRO A 91 -1.28 6.87 -14.99
N THR A 92 -0.11 6.82 -14.39
CA THR A 92 1.09 6.10 -14.88
C THR A 92 0.82 4.63 -15.17
N ALA A 93 -0.02 3.94 -14.38
CA ALA A 93 -0.37 2.53 -14.62
C ALA A 93 -0.91 2.26 -16.04
N ALA A 94 -1.59 3.25 -16.63
CA ALA A 94 -2.23 3.15 -17.94
C ALA A 94 -1.31 3.48 -19.12
N ALA A 95 -0.03 3.82 -18.89
CA ALA A 95 0.86 4.37 -19.93
C ALA A 95 1.11 3.44 -21.13
N HIS A 96 0.94 2.13 -20.95
CA HIS A 96 1.16 1.10 -21.97
C HIS A 96 -0.11 0.30 -22.30
N GLU A 97 -1.28 0.77 -21.82
CA GLU A 97 -2.56 0.14 -22.11
C GLU A 97 -3.13 0.65 -23.45
N GLU A 98 -3.69 -0.27 -24.26
CA GLU A 98 -4.36 0.08 -25.51
C GLU A 98 -5.68 0.83 -25.28
N TYR A 99 -6.36 0.51 -24.16
CA TYR A 99 -7.63 1.11 -23.77
C TYR A 99 -7.46 1.92 -22.49
N THR A 100 -7.62 3.22 -22.58
CA THR A 100 -7.40 4.17 -21.46
C THR A 100 -8.61 5.05 -21.14
N ALA A 101 -9.78 4.81 -21.75
CA ALA A 101 -10.97 5.64 -21.55
C ALA A 101 -11.44 5.68 -20.07
N TYR A 102 -11.14 4.65 -19.28
CA TYR A 102 -11.42 4.63 -17.84
C TYR A 102 -10.64 5.73 -17.09
N VAL A 103 -9.42 6.08 -17.53
CA VAL A 103 -8.63 7.18 -16.92
C VAL A 103 -9.33 8.51 -17.11
N ASP A 104 -9.89 8.78 -18.30
CA ASP A 104 -10.64 10.00 -18.57
C ASP A 104 -11.98 10.01 -17.82
N SER A 105 -12.63 8.85 -17.70
CA SER A 105 -13.85 8.70 -16.90
C SER A 105 -13.58 9.00 -15.42
N ALA A 106 -12.51 8.46 -14.84
CA ALA A 106 -12.11 8.76 -13.48
C ALA A 106 -11.78 10.25 -13.28
N ARG A 107 -11.07 10.87 -14.24
CA ARG A 107 -10.77 12.30 -14.20
C ARG A 107 -12.05 13.15 -14.26
N SER A 108 -13.04 12.74 -15.04
CA SER A 108 -14.36 13.39 -15.12
C SER A 108 -15.10 13.26 -13.78
N SER A 109 -15.09 12.08 -13.17
CA SER A 109 -15.70 11.86 -11.86
C SER A 109 -15.08 12.73 -10.76
N TRP A 110 -13.76 12.92 -10.75
CA TRP A 110 -13.10 13.85 -9.83
C TRP A 110 -13.54 15.30 -10.06
N LYS A 111 -13.73 15.74 -11.31
CA LYS A 111 -14.28 17.07 -11.63
C LYS A 111 -15.70 17.23 -11.15
N GLU A 112 -16.55 16.20 -11.29
CA GLU A 112 -17.93 16.20 -10.80
C GLU A 112 -18.00 16.25 -9.26
N LEU A 113 -16.98 15.72 -8.56
CA LEU A 113 -16.80 15.90 -7.13
C LEU A 113 -16.30 17.32 -6.76
N GLY A 114 -16.09 18.22 -7.73
CA GLY A 114 -15.59 19.58 -7.52
C GLY A 114 -14.10 19.68 -7.27
N SER A 115 -13.34 18.62 -7.54
CA SER A 115 -11.91 18.54 -7.21
C SER A 115 -11.03 19.28 -8.20
N ASN A 116 -9.94 19.85 -7.68
CA ASN A 116 -8.85 20.41 -8.49
C ASN A 116 -7.80 19.34 -8.75
N ILE A 117 -7.62 18.95 -10.00
CA ILE A 117 -6.78 17.84 -10.42
C ILE A 117 -5.46 18.36 -10.93
N THR A 118 -4.35 17.80 -10.42
CA THR A 118 -3.00 17.94 -10.97
C THR A 118 -2.56 16.58 -11.47
N ASP A 119 -2.35 16.45 -12.79
CA ASP A 119 -1.82 15.22 -13.38
C ASP A 119 -0.34 15.05 -13.01
N VAL A 120 0.02 13.86 -12.53
CA VAL A 120 1.37 13.49 -12.09
C VAL A 120 1.78 12.18 -12.77
N ASP A 121 2.33 12.26 -13.98
CA ASP A 121 2.93 11.11 -14.65
C ASP A 121 4.34 10.86 -14.09
N ILE A 122 4.43 9.97 -13.10
CA ILE A 122 5.68 9.68 -12.38
C ILE A 122 6.76 9.02 -13.24
N ALA A 123 6.39 8.47 -14.41
CA ALA A 123 7.35 7.88 -15.33
C ALA A 123 8.06 8.93 -16.21
N ARG A 124 7.46 10.11 -16.39
CA ARG A 124 7.95 11.13 -17.32
C ARG A 124 8.20 12.50 -16.70
N MET A 125 7.53 12.81 -15.60
CA MET A 125 7.66 14.09 -14.91
C MET A 125 8.97 14.13 -14.10
N PRO A 126 9.68 15.28 -14.05
CA PRO A 126 10.81 15.44 -13.15
C PRO A 126 10.38 15.16 -11.69
N LEU A 127 11.18 14.39 -10.95
CA LEU A 127 10.86 13.99 -9.57
C LEU A 127 10.48 15.18 -8.69
N ARG A 128 11.21 16.28 -8.78
CA ARG A 128 10.91 17.50 -8.02
C ARG A 128 9.49 18.00 -8.26
N THR A 129 9.06 18.07 -9.53
CA THR A 129 7.72 18.56 -9.89
C THR A 129 6.63 17.58 -9.41
N ALA A 130 6.89 16.26 -9.50
CA ALA A 130 5.98 15.26 -8.96
C ALA A 130 5.86 15.38 -7.45
N THR A 131 6.99 15.57 -6.74
CA THR A 131 7.02 15.76 -5.29
C THR A 131 6.23 16.99 -4.87
N GLU A 132 6.47 18.16 -5.50
CA GLU A 132 5.75 19.40 -5.21
C GLU A 132 4.22 19.24 -5.40
N ALA A 133 3.80 18.52 -6.43
CA ALA A 133 2.38 18.22 -6.66
C ALA A 133 1.77 17.31 -5.58
N LEU A 134 2.51 16.28 -5.17
CA LEU A 134 2.09 15.36 -4.11
C LEU A 134 2.02 16.05 -2.74
N GLU A 135 2.96 16.94 -2.43
CA GLU A 135 2.98 17.72 -1.17
C GLU A 135 1.77 18.63 -1.03
N GLN A 136 1.25 19.16 -2.15
CA GLN A 136 0.08 20.04 -2.15
C GLN A 136 -1.26 19.28 -2.17
N ALA A 137 -1.24 18.00 -2.48
CA ALA A 137 -2.44 17.20 -2.63
C ALA A 137 -3.06 16.81 -1.27
N GLU A 138 -4.38 16.84 -1.18
CA GLU A 138 -5.16 16.26 -0.08
C GLU A 138 -5.52 14.81 -0.37
N ILE A 139 -5.63 14.47 -1.67
CA ILE A 139 -5.89 13.11 -2.15
C ILE A 139 -4.81 12.75 -3.17
N ILE A 140 -4.24 11.58 -3.01
CA ILE A 140 -3.36 10.95 -4.01
C ILE A 140 -4.19 9.84 -4.67
N TYR A 141 -4.40 9.97 -5.99
CA TYR A 141 -5.15 9.00 -6.77
C TYR A 141 -4.21 8.20 -7.66
N LEU A 142 -4.20 6.87 -7.49
CA LEU A 142 -3.49 5.92 -8.34
C LEU A 142 -4.51 5.28 -9.29
N SER A 143 -4.36 5.49 -10.59
CA SER A 143 -5.29 4.98 -11.59
C SER A 143 -5.16 3.46 -11.81
N GLY A 144 -6.14 2.91 -12.52
CA GLY A 144 -6.05 1.59 -13.11
C GLY A 144 -5.00 1.51 -14.23
N GLY A 145 -4.73 0.27 -14.68
CA GLY A 145 -3.74 -0.10 -15.67
C GLY A 145 -2.91 -1.29 -15.23
N ASN A 146 -1.64 -1.37 -15.57
CA ASN A 146 -0.75 -2.46 -15.19
C ASN A 146 -0.15 -2.24 -13.80
N SER A 147 -0.40 -3.16 -12.87
CA SER A 147 0.05 -3.09 -11.48
C SER A 147 1.57 -3.19 -11.34
N PHE A 148 2.20 -4.03 -12.15
CA PHE A 148 3.66 -4.22 -12.09
C PHE A 148 4.39 -3.00 -12.61
N TYR A 149 3.92 -2.41 -13.72
CA TYR A 149 4.48 -1.18 -14.24
C TYR A 149 4.32 0.00 -13.26
N LEU A 150 3.14 0.12 -12.64
CA LEU A 150 2.93 1.14 -11.61
C LEU A 150 3.88 0.97 -10.43
N LEU A 151 4.00 -0.25 -9.90
CA LEU A 151 4.90 -0.54 -8.77
C LEU A 151 6.35 -0.25 -9.12
N ASP A 152 6.78 -0.64 -10.32
CA ASP A 152 8.14 -0.38 -10.82
C ASP A 152 8.44 1.12 -10.87
N CYS A 153 7.53 1.92 -11.45
CA CYS A 153 7.67 3.38 -11.50
C CYS A 153 7.67 4.01 -10.11
N LEU A 154 6.76 3.61 -9.21
CA LEU A 154 6.68 4.14 -7.85
C LEU A 154 8.00 3.96 -7.08
N ARG A 155 8.61 2.78 -7.20
CA ARG A 155 9.85 2.43 -6.50
C ARG A 155 11.09 3.01 -7.14
N SER A 156 11.19 2.95 -8.47
CA SER A 156 12.34 3.48 -9.21
C SER A 156 12.50 4.99 -9.06
N THR A 157 11.40 5.68 -8.78
CA THR A 157 11.37 7.14 -8.54
C THR A 157 11.33 7.50 -7.06
N GLU A 158 11.26 6.54 -6.13
CA GLU A 158 11.08 6.76 -4.69
C GLU A 158 9.78 7.51 -4.31
N ILE A 159 8.83 7.62 -5.23
CA ILE A 159 7.51 8.26 -5.00
C ILE A 159 6.70 7.48 -3.96
N ASP A 160 6.91 6.17 -3.84
CA ASP A 160 6.30 5.34 -2.79
C ASP A 160 6.63 5.85 -1.39
N GLN A 161 7.85 6.37 -1.14
CA GLN A 161 8.25 6.96 0.14
C GLN A 161 7.54 8.29 0.39
N ILE A 162 7.39 9.11 -0.66
CA ILE A 162 6.66 10.38 -0.58
C ILE A 162 5.18 10.11 -0.25
N ILE A 163 4.55 9.14 -0.94
CA ILE A 163 3.18 8.72 -0.65
C ILE A 163 3.03 8.31 0.83
N ARG A 164 3.95 7.50 1.36
CA ARG A 164 3.93 7.10 2.78
C ARG A 164 4.00 8.30 3.72
N GLY A 165 4.89 9.25 3.44
CA GLY A 165 5.01 10.49 4.20
C GLY A 165 3.71 11.27 4.18
N ARG A 166 3.09 11.45 3.01
CA ARG A 166 1.82 12.17 2.86
C ARG A 166 0.67 11.49 3.60
N LEU A 167 0.60 10.15 3.57
CA LEU A 167 -0.40 9.40 4.34
C LEU A 167 -0.22 9.59 5.85
N ALA A 168 1.02 9.61 6.33
CA ALA A 168 1.33 9.90 7.74
C ALA A 168 0.94 11.35 8.14
N GLU A 169 0.90 12.29 7.19
CA GLU A 169 0.45 13.66 7.39
C GLU A 169 -1.08 13.83 7.21
N GLY A 170 -1.81 12.75 6.92
CA GLY A 170 -3.27 12.74 6.82
C GLY A 170 -3.83 12.93 5.41
N ALA A 171 -3.02 12.83 4.36
CA ALA A 171 -3.55 12.73 3.01
C ALA A 171 -4.31 11.41 2.82
N ILE A 172 -5.28 11.41 1.90
CA ILE A 172 -6.06 10.22 1.53
C ILE A 172 -5.44 9.59 0.29
N LEU A 173 -5.29 8.27 0.27
CA LEU A 173 -4.96 7.55 -0.95
C LEU A 173 -6.21 6.89 -1.53
N VAL A 174 -6.44 7.12 -2.81
CA VAL A 174 -7.47 6.43 -3.58
C VAL A 174 -6.78 5.57 -4.64
N GLY A 175 -6.96 4.25 -4.54
CA GLY A 175 -6.41 3.28 -5.49
C GLY A 175 -7.51 2.63 -6.32
N GLU A 176 -7.47 2.80 -7.63
CA GLU A 176 -8.35 2.13 -8.58
C GLU A 176 -7.63 0.97 -9.24
N SER A 177 -8.21 -0.23 -9.24
CA SER A 177 -7.69 -1.42 -9.94
C SER A 177 -6.20 -1.67 -9.63
N ALA A 178 -5.29 -1.41 -10.56
CA ALA A 178 -3.84 -1.47 -10.34
C ALA A 178 -3.39 -0.65 -9.12
N GLY A 179 -3.96 0.55 -8.94
CA GLY A 179 -3.71 1.40 -7.77
C GLY A 179 -4.14 0.77 -6.45
N ALA A 180 -5.20 -0.06 -6.44
CA ALA A 180 -5.59 -0.84 -5.27
C ALA A 180 -4.64 -2.02 -5.04
N ILE A 181 -4.28 -2.74 -6.10
CA ILE A 181 -3.41 -3.92 -6.06
C ILE A 181 -2.04 -3.58 -5.46
N VAL A 182 -1.42 -2.46 -5.88
CA VAL A 182 -0.08 -2.08 -5.37
C VAL A 182 -0.07 -1.76 -3.87
N CYS A 183 -1.22 -1.49 -3.26
CA CYS A 183 -1.33 -1.26 -1.80
C CYS A 183 -1.15 -2.54 -0.97
N SER A 184 -1.27 -3.73 -1.57
CA SER A 184 -1.12 -5.04 -0.89
C SER A 184 0.31 -5.31 -0.40
N PRO A 185 0.50 -6.35 0.44
CA PRO A 185 1.85 -6.75 0.87
C PRO A 185 2.73 -7.25 -0.26
N ASN A 186 2.15 -7.90 -1.28
CA ASN A 186 2.86 -8.45 -2.44
C ASN A 186 1.90 -8.58 -3.62
N ILE A 187 2.33 -8.22 -4.84
CA ILE A 187 1.47 -8.23 -6.03
C ILE A 187 1.65 -9.45 -6.93
N ALA A 188 2.45 -10.46 -6.55
CA ALA A 188 2.64 -11.66 -7.37
C ALA A 188 1.34 -12.42 -7.62
N TYR A 189 0.38 -12.36 -6.68
CA TYR A 189 -0.91 -13.06 -6.76
C TYR A 189 -1.76 -12.62 -7.96
N ILE A 190 -1.53 -11.42 -8.49
CA ILE A 190 -2.37 -10.85 -9.56
C ILE A 190 -1.90 -11.20 -10.99
N GLN A 191 -0.80 -11.95 -11.14
CA GLN A 191 -0.26 -12.32 -12.45
C GLN A 191 -1.27 -12.95 -13.43
N PRO A 192 -2.32 -13.68 -12.99
CA PRO A 192 -3.38 -14.13 -13.92
C PRO A 192 -4.17 -12.97 -14.55
N MET A 193 -4.19 -11.79 -13.94
CA MET A 193 -4.93 -10.60 -14.41
C MET A 193 -4.02 -9.58 -15.09
N ASP A 194 -2.78 -9.41 -14.59
CA ASP A 194 -1.81 -8.44 -15.09
C ASP A 194 -0.53 -9.13 -15.56
N ARG A 195 -0.08 -8.79 -16.78
CA ARG A 195 1.20 -9.27 -17.27
C ARG A 195 2.36 -8.49 -16.61
N VAL A 196 3.37 -9.21 -16.16
CA VAL A 196 4.65 -8.60 -15.75
C VAL A 196 5.36 -8.06 -17.00
N PRO A 197 5.72 -6.78 -17.07
CA PRO A 197 6.46 -6.23 -18.20
C PRO A 197 7.85 -6.87 -18.32
N ASP A 198 8.34 -7.04 -19.55
CA ASP A 198 9.64 -7.67 -19.81
C ASP A 198 10.83 -6.86 -19.21
N ASN A 199 10.62 -5.55 -19.02
CA ASN A 199 11.58 -4.63 -18.42
C ASN A 199 11.31 -4.31 -16.94
N TYR A 200 10.52 -5.13 -16.25
CA TYR A 200 10.29 -4.97 -14.80
C TYR A 200 11.62 -5.01 -14.03
N SER A 201 11.93 -3.96 -13.28
CA SER A 201 13.26 -3.73 -12.74
C SER A 201 13.41 -4.11 -11.26
N GLN A 202 12.30 -4.35 -10.56
CA GLN A 202 12.35 -4.66 -9.13
C GLN A 202 12.80 -6.09 -8.87
N ALA A 203 13.52 -6.30 -7.75
CA ALA A 203 14.04 -7.62 -7.36
C ALA A 203 12.93 -8.62 -6.98
N ASP A 204 11.78 -8.12 -6.54
CA ASP A 204 10.63 -8.90 -6.09
C ASP A 204 9.31 -8.18 -6.39
N TYR A 205 8.20 -8.78 -5.97
CA TYR A 205 6.83 -8.25 -6.15
C TYR A 205 6.24 -7.70 -4.85
N THR A 206 7.07 -7.32 -3.88
CA THR A 206 6.61 -6.70 -2.63
C THR A 206 5.85 -5.41 -2.95
N GLY A 207 4.59 -5.29 -2.54
CA GLY A 207 3.75 -4.13 -2.76
C GLY A 207 4.08 -2.96 -1.84
N LEU A 208 3.23 -1.94 -1.83
CA LEU A 208 3.39 -0.81 -0.90
C LEU A 208 3.10 -1.22 0.56
N ASN A 209 2.50 -2.38 0.80
CA ASN A 209 2.18 -2.89 2.14
C ASN A 209 1.46 -1.84 3.02
N LEU A 210 0.44 -1.21 2.44
CA LEU A 210 -0.41 -0.23 3.12
C LEU A 210 -1.65 -0.89 3.74
N VAL A 211 -1.96 -2.12 3.34
CA VAL A 211 -3.04 -2.96 3.85
C VAL A 211 -2.52 -4.38 4.12
N ASP A 212 -3.24 -5.14 4.93
CA ASP A 212 -2.92 -6.53 5.32
C ASP A 212 -3.70 -7.59 4.51
N PHE A 213 -4.33 -7.17 3.44
CA PHE A 213 -5.12 -8.00 2.55
C PHE A 213 -4.70 -7.82 1.08
N PHE A 214 -5.27 -8.63 0.19
CA PHE A 214 -4.94 -8.68 -1.23
C PHE A 214 -6.17 -8.30 -2.06
N PRO A 215 -6.28 -7.06 -2.56
CA PRO A 215 -7.41 -6.61 -3.37
C PRO A 215 -7.50 -7.41 -4.68
N VAL A 216 -8.69 -7.93 -5.00
CA VAL A 216 -8.99 -8.55 -6.30
C VAL A 216 -10.07 -7.71 -6.97
N PRO A 217 -9.69 -6.65 -7.70
CA PRO A 217 -10.64 -5.80 -8.41
C PRO A 217 -11.27 -6.56 -9.60
N HIS A 218 -12.37 -6.03 -10.11
CA HIS A 218 -13.10 -6.55 -11.26
C HIS A 218 -13.54 -8.01 -11.09
N TYR A 219 -13.74 -8.47 -9.84
CA TYR A 219 -14.15 -9.84 -9.59
C TYR A 219 -15.45 -10.15 -10.30
N LEU A 220 -15.42 -11.20 -11.16
CA LEU A 220 -16.51 -11.63 -12.04
C LEU A 220 -17.00 -10.56 -13.06
N ALA A 221 -16.30 -9.46 -13.25
CA ALA A 221 -16.64 -8.45 -14.24
C ALA A 221 -15.87 -8.70 -15.56
N PRO A 222 -16.53 -8.59 -16.73
CA PRO A 222 -15.83 -8.64 -18.01
C PRO A 222 -14.80 -7.49 -18.13
N PRO A 223 -13.64 -7.74 -18.73
CA PRO A 223 -13.17 -8.98 -19.36
C PRO A 223 -12.51 -9.96 -18.35
N PHE A 224 -12.45 -9.65 -17.06
CA PHE A 224 -11.66 -10.34 -16.03
C PHE A 224 -12.35 -11.56 -15.39
N VAL A 225 -13.51 -12.02 -15.89
CA VAL A 225 -14.28 -13.13 -15.29
C VAL A 225 -13.43 -14.39 -15.10
N LYS A 226 -12.63 -14.77 -16.11
CA LYS A 226 -11.79 -15.98 -16.03
C LYS A 226 -10.58 -15.75 -15.13
N SER A 227 -9.84 -14.70 -15.36
CA SER A 227 -8.60 -14.41 -14.66
C SER A 227 -8.81 -14.09 -13.17
N SER A 228 -9.89 -13.40 -12.80
CA SER A 228 -10.21 -13.17 -11.39
C SER A 228 -10.59 -14.46 -10.64
N LYS A 229 -11.28 -15.40 -11.28
CA LYS A 229 -11.51 -16.75 -10.72
C LYS A 229 -10.22 -17.53 -10.55
N GLU A 230 -9.29 -17.39 -11.50
CA GLU A 230 -7.99 -18.04 -11.45
C GLU A 230 -7.15 -17.52 -10.27
N VAL A 231 -7.12 -16.20 -10.03
CA VAL A 231 -6.51 -15.61 -8.84
C VAL A 231 -7.05 -16.23 -7.57
N VAL A 232 -8.38 -16.32 -7.43
CA VAL A 232 -9.03 -16.88 -6.23
C VAL A 232 -8.67 -18.35 -6.05
N ALA A 233 -8.67 -19.13 -7.14
CA ALA A 233 -8.36 -20.56 -7.07
C ALA A 233 -6.90 -20.83 -6.70
N GLN A 234 -5.96 -20.05 -7.23
CA GLN A 234 -4.53 -20.22 -6.98
C GLN A 234 -4.09 -19.69 -5.61
N HIS A 235 -4.81 -18.73 -5.05
CA HIS A 235 -4.41 -17.98 -3.85
C HIS A 235 -5.45 -18.03 -2.72
N ALA A 236 -6.22 -19.12 -2.61
CA ALA A 236 -7.29 -19.28 -1.62
C ALA A 236 -6.83 -19.19 -0.15
N SER A 237 -5.53 -19.32 0.13
CA SER A 237 -4.94 -19.16 1.47
C SER A 237 -4.64 -17.72 1.84
N LEU A 238 -4.63 -16.79 0.88
CA LEU A 238 -4.41 -15.37 1.15
C LEU A 238 -5.71 -14.69 1.60
N PRO A 239 -5.64 -13.64 2.42
CA PRO A 239 -6.79 -12.81 2.77
C PRO A 239 -7.20 -11.94 1.57
N LEU A 240 -7.82 -12.57 0.57
CA LEU A 240 -8.28 -11.89 -0.64
C LEU A 240 -9.47 -11.00 -0.33
N GLU A 241 -9.49 -9.77 -0.84
CA GLU A 241 -10.62 -8.87 -0.81
C GLU A 241 -11.21 -8.72 -2.22
N LEU A 242 -12.30 -9.45 -2.47
CA LEU A 242 -12.94 -9.50 -3.78
C LEU A 242 -13.84 -8.27 -3.96
N MET A 243 -13.66 -7.54 -5.05
CA MET A 243 -14.45 -6.35 -5.38
C MET A 243 -14.96 -6.42 -6.83
N ASN A 244 -16.28 -6.35 -7.03
CA ASN A 244 -16.83 -6.11 -8.35
C ASN A 244 -16.71 -4.63 -8.75
N ASN A 245 -17.19 -4.24 -9.94
CA ASN A 245 -17.02 -2.86 -10.42
C ASN A 245 -17.83 -1.81 -9.65
N ALA A 246 -18.80 -2.22 -8.83
CA ALA A 246 -19.62 -1.34 -8.00
C ALA A 246 -19.15 -1.29 -6.54
N GLU A 247 -18.02 -1.95 -6.21
CA GLU A 247 -17.56 -2.09 -4.82
C GLU A 247 -16.22 -1.39 -4.57
N ALA A 248 -16.07 -0.92 -3.34
CA ALA A 248 -14.82 -0.37 -2.81
C ALA A 248 -14.65 -0.75 -1.34
N VAL A 249 -13.42 -0.62 -0.85
CA VAL A 249 -13.06 -0.81 0.56
C VAL A 249 -12.46 0.49 1.09
N ILE A 250 -13.05 1.01 2.16
CA ILE A 250 -12.49 2.11 2.95
C ILE A 250 -11.66 1.50 4.08
N VAL A 251 -10.43 1.98 4.25
CA VAL A 251 -9.52 1.57 5.33
C VAL A 251 -9.23 2.80 6.20
N GLU A 252 -9.57 2.72 7.48
CA GLU A 252 -9.33 3.76 8.48
C GLU A 252 -8.61 3.13 9.67
N GLY A 253 -7.29 3.23 9.67
CA GLY A 253 -6.47 2.50 10.65
C GLY A 253 -6.70 0.99 10.58
N PRO A 254 -7.08 0.35 11.71
CA PRO A 254 -7.35 -1.09 11.74
C PRO A 254 -8.75 -1.46 11.20
N GLN A 255 -9.59 -0.47 10.91
CA GLN A 255 -10.97 -0.71 10.45
C GLN A 255 -11.01 -0.80 8.93
N ARG A 256 -11.82 -1.74 8.45
CA ARG A 256 -12.08 -1.97 7.04
C ARG A 256 -13.58 -2.08 6.81
N THR A 257 -14.09 -1.25 5.89
CA THR A 257 -15.52 -1.23 5.54
C THR A 257 -15.67 -1.36 4.03
N LYS A 258 -16.41 -2.37 3.60
CA LYS A 258 -16.80 -2.50 2.19
C LYS A 258 -18.03 -1.65 1.92
N ILE A 259 -18.00 -0.89 0.83
CA ILE A 259 -19.13 -0.09 0.32
C ILE A 259 -19.49 -0.54 -1.09
N SER A 260 -20.76 -0.34 -1.48
CA SER A 260 -21.25 -0.63 -2.83
C SER A 260 -22.13 0.53 -3.30
N SER A 261 -22.01 0.86 -4.59
CA SER A 261 -22.88 1.83 -5.25
C SER A 261 -24.22 1.25 -5.69
N GLU A 262 -24.41 -0.08 -5.63
CA GLU A 262 -25.65 -0.75 -6.07
C GLU A 262 -26.81 -0.67 -5.05
N HIS A 263 -26.57 -0.14 -3.85
CA HIS A 263 -27.50 -0.16 -2.73
C HIS A 263 -27.82 1.24 -2.19
N GLN A 264 -27.78 2.28 -3.04
CA GLN A 264 -28.19 3.64 -2.66
C GLN A 264 -29.47 4.06 -3.38
#